data_aa9669c4fc5bf9ed648ce1e63810d59b
#
_entry.id   aa9669c4fc5bf9ed648ce1e63810d59b
#
_cell.length_a   1.000
_cell.length_b   1.000
_cell.length_c   1.000
_cell.angle_alpha   90.00
_cell.angle_beta   90.00
_cell.angle_gamma   90.00
#
_symmetry.space_group_name_H-M   'P 1'
#
loop_
_entity.id
_entity.type
_entity.pdbx_description
1 polymer ?
#
loop_
_entity_poly.entity_id
_entity_poly.type
_entity_poly.pdbx_seq_one_letter_code
_entity_poly.pdbx_strand_id
1 'polypeptide(L)'
;MTQPLHLKAYAKVNLGLDVLRRREDGYHEVRMIMQTVKLFDYITLQKNTCGQIRLSSNLPYLPLNEKNLVYRAIDTIRTAYNISDGVDAAIEKHIPVAAGMAGGSTDAAAALVGMNQLFSLGITQDELIKHGLTLGADIPFCIMRGTALSEGIGEILTPLPSIPPCW
;
A
#
# COMPACT_ATOMS: atom_id res chain seq x y z
N MET A 1 -17.89 -10.35 18.12
CA MET A 1 -16.61 -10.20 17.40
C MET A 1 -16.93 -9.80 15.96
N THR A 2 -16.33 -8.74 15.43
CA THR A 2 -16.48 -8.36 14.02
C THR A 2 -15.82 -9.40 13.13
N GLN A 3 -16.42 -9.73 11.98
CA GLN A 3 -15.79 -10.62 11.01
C GLN A 3 -14.47 -10.01 10.51
N PRO A 4 -13.42 -10.84 10.29
CA PRO A 4 -12.18 -10.36 9.71
C PRO A 4 -12.40 -9.90 8.27
N LEU A 5 -11.72 -8.83 7.87
CA LEU A 5 -11.71 -8.31 6.51
C LEU A 5 -10.49 -8.84 5.77
N HIS A 6 -10.71 -9.48 4.62
CA HIS A 6 -9.66 -10.05 3.78
C HIS A 6 -9.46 -9.21 2.52
N LEU A 7 -8.22 -8.81 2.24
CA LEU A 7 -7.86 -7.99 1.09
C LEU A 7 -6.71 -8.63 0.30
N LYS A 8 -6.69 -8.37 -1.00
CA LYS A 8 -5.57 -8.70 -1.89
C LYS A 8 -4.73 -7.45 -2.15
N ALA A 9 -3.46 -7.52 -1.83
CA ALA A 9 -2.45 -6.50 -2.06
C ALA A 9 -1.67 -6.84 -3.34
N TYR A 10 -2.08 -6.26 -4.49
CA TYR A 10 -1.54 -6.62 -5.80
C TYR A 10 -0.17 -5.98 -6.05
N ALA A 11 0.78 -6.76 -6.55
CA ALA A 11 2.08 -6.28 -7.00
C ALA A 11 1.97 -5.32 -8.19
N LYS A 12 3.04 -4.54 -8.41
CA LYS A 12 3.22 -3.74 -9.62
C LYS A 12 4.54 -4.07 -10.30
N VAL A 13 4.59 -3.76 -11.58
CA VAL A 13 5.83 -3.71 -12.36
C VAL A 13 5.93 -2.36 -13.07
N ASN A 14 7.15 -1.95 -13.42
CA ASN A 14 7.38 -0.83 -14.32
C ASN A 14 7.60 -1.41 -15.72
N LEU A 15 6.73 -1.06 -16.67
CA LEU A 15 6.86 -1.45 -18.09
C LEU A 15 7.92 -0.65 -18.80
N GLY A 16 8.15 0.58 -18.34
CA GLY A 16 9.22 1.45 -18.76
C GLY A 16 9.55 2.39 -17.61
N LEU A 17 10.81 2.77 -17.47
CA LEU A 17 11.28 3.72 -16.47
C LEU A 17 12.44 4.52 -17.03
N ASP A 18 12.27 5.84 -17.07
CA ASP A 18 13.30 6.82 -17.40
C ASP A 18 13.65 7.63 -16.15
N VAL A 19 14.93 7.77 -15.86
CA VAL A 19 15.44 8.70 -14.86
C VAL A 19 15.80 9.99 -15.59
N LEU A 20 15.02 11.06 -15.36
CA LEU A 20 15.16 12.30 -16.09
C LEU A 20 16.30 13.16 -15.55
N ARG A 21 16.37 13.31 -14.23
CA ARG A 21 17.42 14.08 -13.54
C ARG A 21 17.48 13.77 -12.05
N ARG A 22 18.59 14.09 -11.42
CA ARG A 22 18.70 14.14 -9.96
C ARG A 22 18.14 15.49 -9.46
N ARG A 23 17.33 15.44 -8.41
CA ARG A 23 16.74 16.61 -7.76
C ARG A 23 17.63 17.11 -6.64
N GLU A 24 17.45 18.36 -6.21
CA GLU A 24 18.19 18.96 -5.09
C GLU A 24 17.87 18.31 -3.74
N ASP A 25 16.64 17.75 -3.59
CA ASP A 25 16.19 17.01 -2.41
C ASP A 25 16.79 15.59 -2.29
N GLY A 26 17.68 15.21 -3.23
CA GLY A 26 18.37 13.91 -3.27
C GLY A 26 17.60 12.79 -3.98
N TYR A 27 16.32 13.00 -4.29
CA TYR A 27 15.53 12.10 -5.12
C TYR A 27 15.88 12.22 -6.61
N HIS A 28 15.35 11.29 -7.41
CA HIS A 28 15.42 11.37 -8.86
C HIS A 28 14.04 11.72 -9.42
N GLU A 29 14.00 12.62 -10.38
CA GLU A 29 12.82 12.84 -11.19
C GLU A 29 12.73 11.70 -12.21
N VAL A 30 11.61 10.99 -12.18
CA VAL A 30 11.38 9.81 -13.02
C VAL A 30 10.14 9.98 -13.88
N ARG A 31 10.11 9.22 -14.96
CA ARG A 31 8.92 9.00 -15.78
C ARG A 31 8.79 7.52 -16.03
N MET A 32 7.70 6.91 -15.60
CA MET A 32 7.53 5.47 -15.70
C MET A 32 6.08 5.09 -15.98
N ILE A 33 5.90 3.94 -16.64
CA ILE A 33 4.59 3.32 -16.82
C ILE A 33 4.49 2.19 -15.83
N MET A 34 3.61 2.36 -14.84
CA MET A 34 3.34 1.33 -13.82
C MET A 34 2.15 0.47 -14.22
N GLN A 35 2.24 -0.82 -13.95
CA GLN A 35 1.21 -1.81 -14.20
C GLN A 35 0.98 -2.70 -12.99
N THR A 36 -0.29 -2.80 -12.55
CA THR A 36 -0.71 -3.81 -11.57
C THR A 36 -0.70 -5.19 -12.21
N VAL A 37 -0.15 -6.19 -11.51
CA VAL A 37 -0.08 -7.59 -11.99
C VAL A 37 -0.84 -8.54 -11.04
N LYS A 38 -1.23 -9.74 -11.53
CA LYS A 38 -2.00 -10.73 -10.76
C LYS A 38 -1.15 -11.57 -9.79
N LEU A 39 -0.09 -11.01 -9.25
CA LEU A 39 0.63 -11.54 -8.10
C LEU A 39 0.25 -10.67 -6.90
N PHE A 40 -0.09 -11.26 -5.75
CA PHE A 40 -0.59 -10.50 -4.61
C PHE A 40 -0.29 -11.17 -3.28
N ASP A 41 -0.18 -10.36 -2.24
CA ASP A 41 -0.19 -10.77 -0.85
C ASP A 41 -1.61 -10.73 -0.30
N TYR A 42 -1.88 -11.43 0.81
CA TYR A 42 -3.12 -11.29 1.54
C TYR A 42 -2.92 -10.46 2.80
N ILE A 43 -3.83 -9.52 3.03
CA ILE A 43 -3.91 -8.72 4.24
C ILE A 43 -5.24 -9.01 4.91
N THR A 44 -5.19 -9.52 6.14
CA THR A 44 -6.38 -9.74 6.95
C THR A 44 -6.39 -8.75 8.11
N LEU A 45 -7.45 -7.97 8.26
CA LEU A 45 -7.62 -7.01 9.34
C LEU A 45 -8.81 -7.39 10.22
N GLN A 46 -8.65 -7.28 11.53
CA GLN A 46 -9.72 -7.49 12.50
C GLN A 46 -9.62 -6.49 13.64
N LYS A 47 -10.75 -5.93 14.07
CA LYS A 47 -10.80 -5.09 15.27
C LYS A 47 -10.48 -5.91 16.51
N ASN A 48 -9.71 -5.32 17.43
CA ASN A 48 -9.51 -5.86 18.77
C ASN A 48 -9.85 -4.80 19.84
N THR A 49 -10.15 -5.25 21.04
CA THR A 49 -10.54 -4.38 22.16
C THR A 49 -9.37 -3.97 23.05
N CYS A 50 -8.15 -4.44 22.76
CA CYS A 50 -6.98 -4.09 23.58
C CYS A 50 -6.33 -2.74 23.18
N GLY A 51 -6.85 -2.06 22.17
CA GLY A 51 -6.36 -0.75 21.72
C GLY A 51 -4.98 -0.79 21.02
N GLN A 52 -4.41 -1.97 20.77
CA GLN A 52 -3.08 -2.13 20.20
C GLN A 52 -3.13 -2.56 18.73
N ILE A 53 -2.10 -2.18 17.97
CA ILE A 53 -1.83 -2.74 16.65
C ILE A 53 -0.96 -3.98 16.84
N ARG A 54 -1.42 -5.13 16.38
CA ARG A 54 -0.66 -6.38 16.43
C ARG A 54 -0.54 -6.94 15.03
N LEU A 55 0.71 -7.17 14.60
CA LEU A 55 1.01 -7.77 13.30
C LEU A 55 1.39 -9.24 13.46
N SER A 56 1.08 -10.02 12.45
CA SER A 56 1.61 -11.37 12.23
C SER A 56 1.98 -11.56 10.76
N SER A 57 2.91 -12.50 10.47
CA SER A 57 3.31 -12.80 9.10
C SER A 57 3.75 -14.25 8.98
N ASN A 58 3.62 -14.81 7.76
CA ASN A 58 4.23 -16.08 7.37
C ASN A 58 5.75 -16.01 7.19
N LEU A 59 6.34 -14.80 7.16
CA LEU A 59 7.79 -14.60 7.03
C LEU A 59 8.40 -14.18 8.38
N PRO A 60 9.23 -15.02 9.01
CA PRO A 60 9.74 -14.77 10.37
C PRO A 60 10.69 -13.57 10.47
N TYR A 61 11.29 -13.14 9.35
CA TYR A 61 12.22 -12.00 9.31
C TYR A 61 11.53 -10.66 9.03
N LEU A 62 10.21 -10.66 8.76
CA LEU A 62 9.48 -9.42 8.52
C LEU A 62 9.30 -8.66 9.84
N PRO A 63 9.62 -7.35 9.92
CA PRO A 63 9.34 -6.56 11.13
C PRO A 63 7.84 -6.56 11.46
N LEU A 64 7.48 -6.79 12.72
CA LEU A 64 6.09 -6.81 13.19
C LEU A 64 5.78 -5.60 14.10
N ASN A 65 6.46 -4.47 13.88
CA ASN A 65 6.36 -3.23 14.66
C ASN A 65 6.29 -2.01 13.73
N GLU A 66 6.54 -0.82 14.27
CA GLU A 66 6.51 0.48 13.55
C GLU A 66 7.47 0.59 12.34
N LYS A 67 8.41 -0.35 12.18
CA LYS A 67 9.25 -0.44 10.98
C LYS A 67 8.50 -1.03 9.79
N ASN A 68 7.36 -1.67 10.02
CA ASN A 68 6.53 -2.26 8.97
C ASN A 68 5.55 -1.21 8.41
N LEU A 69 5.47 -1.11 7.08
CA LEU A 69 4.56 -0.16 6.43
C LEU A 69 3.08 -0.43 6.72
N VAL A 70 2.67 -1.69 6.93
CA VAL A 70 1.30 -2.03 7.33
C VAL A 70 0.98 -1.47 8.71
N TYR A 71 1.91 -1.61 9.68
CA TYR A 71 1.75 -1.01 10.99
C TYR A 71 1.55 0.50 10.88
N ARG A 72 2.44 1.17 10.15
CA ARG A 72 2.38 2.62 9.94
C ARG A 72 1.10 3.06 9.24
N ALA A 73 0.64 2.30 8.25
CA ALA A 73 -0.62 2.59 7.53
C ALA A 73 -1.83 2.53 8.49
N ILE A 74 -1.90 1.49 9.33
CA ILE A 74 -2.96 1.36 10.35
C ILE A 74 -2.89 2.52 11.34
N ASP A 75 -1.69 2.82 11.85
CA ASP A 75 -1.48 3.89 12.85
C ASP A 75 -1.80 5.28 12.29
N THR A 76 -1.45 5.55 11.02
CA THR A 76 -1.80 6.78 10.31
C THR A 76 -3.31 7.02 10.30
N ILE A 77 -4.11 6.00 9.93
CA ILE A 77 -5.57 6.14 9.91
C ILE A 77 -6.14 6.22 11.33
N ARG A 78 -5.65 5.41 12.26
CA ARG A 78 -6.10 5.48 13.66
C ARG A 78 -5.90 6.88 14.26
N THR A 79 -4.73 7.46 14.03
CA THR A 79 -4.39 8.80 14.53
C THR A 79 -5.24 9.87 13.85
N ALA A 80 -5.34 9.84 12.51
CA ALA A 80 -6.07 10.86 11.75
C ALA A 80 -7.57 10.89 12.06
N TYR A 81 -8.16 9.73 12.39
CA TYR A 81 -9.60 9.58 12.62
C TYR A 81 -9.96 9.27 14.09
N ASN A 82 -9.02 9.46 15.03
CA ASN A 82 -9.22 9.27 16.48
C ASN A 82 -9.82 7.89 16.86
N ILE A 83 -9.32 6.81 16.21
CA ILE A 83 -9.81 5.46 16.47
C ILE A 83 -9.10 4.88 17.69
N SER A 84 -9.84 4.60 18.74
CA SER A 84 -9.33 4.00 19.98
C SER A 84 -9.19 2.48 19.92
N ASP A 85 -10.02 1.81 19.09
CA ASP A 85 -9.95 0.36 18.92
C ASP A 85 -8.57 -0.06 18.37
N GLY A 86 -8.11 -1.23 18.81
CA GLY A 86 -6.93 -1.86 18.23
C GLY A 86 -7.26 -2.64 16.96
N VAL A 87 -6.20 -3.05 16.26
CA VAL A 87 -6.30 -3.83 15.02
C VAL A 87 -5.29 -4.97 15.02
N ASP A 88 -5.78 -6.18 14.82
CA ASP A 88 -4.96 -7.33 14.47
C ASP A 88 -4.84 -7.41 12.96
N ALA A 89 -3.61 -7.46 12.45
CA ALA A 89 -3.33 -7.55 11.03
C ALA A 89 -2.41 -8.75 10.74
N ALA A 90 -2.88 -9.64 9.87
CA ALA A 90 -2.07 -10.74 9.36
C ALA A 90 -1.63 -10.45 7.92
N ILE A 91 -0.34 -10.64 7.65
CA ILE A 91 0.31 -10.43 6.36
C ILE A 91 0.77 -11.77 5.82
N GLU A 92 0.15 -12.26 4.76
CA GLU A 92 0.57 -13.49 4.07
C GLU A 92 1.28 -13.10 2.77
N LYS A 93 2.62 -13.18 2.79
CA LYS A 93 3.51 -12.76 1.70
C LYS A 93 3.65 -13.83 0.64
N HIS A 94 3.40 -13.44 -0.61
CA HIS A 94 3.66 -14.19 -1.84
C HIS A 94 4.49 -13.37 -2.83
N ILE A 95 4.44 -12.03 -2.74
CA ILE A 95 5.29 -11.13 -3.55
C ILE A 95 6.72 -11.24 -3.00
N PRO A 96 7.72 -11.52 -3.84
CA PRO A 96 9.11 -11.59 -3.41
C PRO A 96 9.56 -10.28 -2.74
N VAL A 97 10.20 -10.40 -1.58
CA VAL A 97 10.70 -9.23 -0.84
C VAL A 97 11.88 -8.60 -1.57
N ALA A 98 11.91 -7.28 -1.64
CA ALA A 98 12.96 -6.49 -2.31
C ALA A 98 13.11 -6.75 -3.82
N ALA A 99 12.08 -7.25 -4.50
CA ALA A 99 12.11 -7.57 -5.93
C ALA A 99 11.69 -6.40 -6.86
N GLY A 100 11.57 -5.17 -6.35
CA GLY A 100 11.12 -4.02 -7.16
C GLY A 100 9.62 -4.03 -7.50
N MET A 101 8.85 -4.97 -6.93
CA MET A 101 7.43 -5.16 -7.20
C MET A 101 6.50 -4.47 -6.21
N ALA A 102 7.04 -3.56 -5.40
CA ALA A 102 6.34 -2.77 -4.38
C ALA A 102 5.55 -3.59 -3.33
N GLY A 103 5.99 -4.82 -2.97
CA GLY A 103 5.26 -5.69 -2.04
C GLY A 103 4.90 -5.01 -0.72
N GLY A 104 5.83 -4.33 -0.05
CA GLY A 104 5.55 -3.60 1.19
C GLY A 104 4.62 -2.41 1.00
N SER A 105 4.73 -1.69 -0.13
CA SER A 105 3.87 -0.55 -0.44
C SER A 105 2.45 -0.98 -0.75
N THR A 106 2.27 -2.09 -1.45
CA THR A 106 0.92 -2.62 -1.73
C THR A 106 0.25 -3.20 -0.49
N ASP A 107 1.03 -3.81 0.43
CA ASP A 107 0.52 -4.24 1.73
C ASP A 107 -0.01 -3.05 2.54
N ALA A 108 0.75 -1.95 2.57
CA ALA A 108 0.34 -0.71 3.23
C ALA A 108 -0.89 -0.08 2.57
N ALA A 109 -0.95 -0.06 1.22
CA ALA A 109 -2.12 0.41 0.47
C ALA A 109 -3.37 -0.41 0.82
N ALA A 110 -3.25 -1.74 0.88
CA ALA A 110 -4.33 -2.62 1.29
C ALA A 110 -4.75 -2.36 2.74
N ALA A 111 -3.81 -2.07 3.64
CA ALA A 111 -4.10 -1.71 5.02
C ALA A 111 -4.85 -0.37 5.13
N LEU A 112 -4.47 0.68 4.37
CA LEU A 112 -5.18 1.96 4.32
C LEU A 112 -6.62 1.78 3.86
N VAL A 113 -6.83 1.08 2.73
CA VAL A 113 -8.16 0.76 2.20
C VAL A 113 -8.95 -0.09 3.19
N GLY A 114 -8.30 -1.08 3.79
CA GLY A 114 -8.91 -1.98 4.76
C GLY A 114 -9.35 -1.26 6.04
N MET A 115 -8.57 -0.32 6.55
CA MET A 115 -8.95 0.51 7.70
C MET A 115 -10.19 1.35 7.40
N ASN A 116 -10.25 1.97 6.20
CA ASN A 116 -11.44 2.70 5.76
C ASN A 116 -12.70 1.82 5.76
N GLN A 117 -12.60 0.59 5.24
CA GLN A 117 -13.72 -0.36 5.20
C GLN A 117 -14.07 -0.90 6.59
N LEU A 118 -13.06 -1.32 7.36
CA LEU A 118 -13.24 -1.94 8.68
C LEU A 118 -13.96 -1.02 9.68
N PHE A 119 -13.68 0.29 9.58
CA PHE A 119 -14.25 1.31 10.47
C PHE A 119 -15.34 2.15 9.80
N SER A 120 -15.69 1.87 8.53
CA SER A 120 -16.73 2.59 7.76
C SER A 120 -16.52 4.11 7.78
N LEU A 121 -15.27 4.56 7.54
CA LEU A 121 -14.86 5.95 7.69
C LEU A 121 -15.34 6.88 6.57
N GLY A 122 -15.67 6.32 5.39
CA GLY A 122 -16.10 7.11 4.24
C GLY A 122 -14.96 7.92 3.59
N ILE A 123 -13.70 7.56 3.83
CA ILE A 123 -12.52 8.23 3.25
C ILE A 123 -12.52 8.02 1.74
N THR A 124 -12.38 9.10 0.98
CA THR A 124 -12.29 9.06 -0.47
C THR A 124 -10.96 8.46 -0.94
N GLN A 125 -10.91 8.00 -2.20
CA GLN A 125 -9.67 7.47 -2.75
C GLN A 125 -8.55 8.51 -2.76
N ASP A 126 -8.87 9.76 -3.07
CA ASP A 126 -7.89 10.86 -3.10
C ASP A 126 -7.30 11.16 -1.71
N GLU A 127 -8.12 11.06 -0.65
CA GLU A 127 -7.64 11.21 0.72
C GLU A 127 -6.76 10.03 1.14
N LEU A 128 -7.14 8.79 0.77
CA LEU A 128 -6.30 7.61 1.00
C LEU A 128 -4.94 7.73 0.28
N ILE A 129 -4.93 8.25 -0.95
CA ILE A 129 -3.71 8.53 -1.72
C ILE A 129 -2.82 9.53 -0.99
N LYS A 130 -3.39 10.61 -0.44
CA LYS A 130 -2.63 11.60 0.36
C LYS A 130 -2.00 10.96 1.60
N HIS A 131 -2.75 10.13 2.34
CA HIS A 131 -2.19 9.36 3.45
C HIS A 131 -1.09 8.40 2.98
N GLY A 132 -1.31 7.70 1.88
CA GLY A 132 -0.34 6.77 1.30
C GLY A 132 0.97 7.44 0.91
N LEU A 133 0.91 8.64 0.34
CA LEU A 133 2.08 9.40 -0.08
C LEU A 133 3.02 9.72 1.10
N THR A 134 2.49 9.98 2.29
CA THR A 134 3.32 10.21 3.50
C THR A 134 4.11 8.99 3.95
N LEU A 135 3.72 7.81 3.50
CA LEU A 135 4.32 6.51 3.86
C LEU A 135 5.31 6.01 2.80
N GLY A 136 5.07 6.34 1.52
CA GLY A 136 5.94 5.94 0.42
C GLY A 136 5.40 6.28 -0.97
N ALA A 137 6.31 6.57 -1.91
CA ALA A 137 5.99 7.06 -3.26
C ALA A 137 5.18 6.06 -4.12
N ASP A 138 5.34 4.75 -3.92
CA ASP A 138 4.61 3.72 -4.67
C ASP A 138 3.18 3.47 -4.14
N ILE A 139 2.88 3.89 -2.91
CA ILE A 139 1.60 3.58 -2.25
C ILE A 139 0.41 4.22 -2.96
N PRO A 140 0.48 5.47 -3.45
CA PRO A 140 -0.56 6.08 -4.28
C PRO A 140 -0.97 5.20 -5.45
N PHE A 141 -0.02 4.68 -6.23
CA PHE A 141 -0.30 3.78 -7.34
C PHE A 141 -0.94 2.46 -6.87
N CYS A 142 -0.46 1.89 -5.75
CA CYS A 142 -1.01 0.66 -5.20
C CYS A 142 -2.47 0.81 -4.72
N ILE A 143 -2.89 2.02 -4.32
CA ILE A 143 -4.29 2.35 -4.01
C ILE A 143 -5.10 2.49 -5.30
N MET A 144 -4.57 3.22 -6.30
CA MET A 144 -5.25 3.49 -7.57
C MET A 144 -5.40 2.23 -8.41
N ARG A 145 -4.34 1.41 -8.52
CA ARG A 145 -4.23 0.20 -9.35
C ARG A 145 -4.37 0.49 -10.86
N GLY A 146 -4.35 -0.58 -11.67
CA GLY A 146 -4.49 -0.50 -13.14
C GLY A 146 -3.17 -0.20 -13.84
N THR A 147 -3.22 0.69 -14.84
CA THR A 147 -2.07 1.19 -15.59
C THR A 147 -2.00 2.70 -15.42
N ALA A 148 -0.82 3.24 -15.14
CA ALA A 148 -0.62 4.68 -15.01
C ALA A 148 0.73 5.14 -15.52
N LEU A 149 0.76 6.36 -16.08
CA LEU A 149 1.97 7.15 -16.16
C LEU A 149 2.23 7.74 -14.77
N SER A 150 3.44 7.54 -14.28
CA SER A 150 3.91 8.04 -12.99
C SER A 150 5.11 8.96 -13.23
N GLU A 151 5.03 10.17 -12.70
CA GLU A 151 6.01 11.25 -12.85
C GLU A 151 6.40 11.82 -11.49
N GLY A 152 7.31 12.81 -11.45
CA GLY A 152 7.86 13.34 -10.21
C GLY A 152 8.86 12.37 -9.58
N ILE A 153 8.67 12.03 -8.30
CA ILE A 153 9.39 10.93 -7.61
C ILE A 153 8.61 9.60 -7.68
N GLY A 154 7.50 9.57 -8.46
CA GLY A 154 6.58 8.44 -8.60
C GLY A 154 5.15 8.72 -8.13
N GLU A 155 4.87 9.90 -7.60
CA GLU A 155 3.62 10.27 -6.94
C GLU A 155 2.60 10.94 -7.86
N ILE A 156 3.02 11.51 -8.99
CA ILE A 156 2.11 12.16 -9.95
C ILE A 156 1.59 11.09 -10.89
N LEU A 157 0.33 10.71 -10.72
CA LEU A 157 -0.28 9.59 -11.42
C LEU A 157 -1.31 10.05 -12.43
N THR A 158 -1.11 9.66 -13.69
CA THR A 158 -2.08 9.85 -14.77
C THR A 158 -2.58 8.45 -15.20
N PRO A 159 -3.86 8.12 -15.01
CA PRO A 159 -4.40 6.84 -15.46
C PRO A 159 -4.23 6.66 -16.97
N LEU A 160 -3.84 5.45 -17.37
CA LEU A 160 -3.72 5.05 -18.78
C LEU A 160 -4.75 3.95 -19.09
N PRO A 161 -5.07 3.74 -20.39
CA PRO A 161 -5.89 2.60 -20.79
C PRO A 161 -5.32 1.28 -20.28
N SER A 162 -6.19 0.38 -19.83
CA SER A 162 -5.77 -0.94 -19.37
C SER A 162 -5.08 -1.72 -20.49
N ILE A 163 -3.97 -2.36 -20.15
CA ILE A 163 -3.30 -3.29 -21.06
C ILE A 163 -4.18 -4.54 -21.19
N PRO A 164 -4.37 -5.07 -22.41
CA PRO A 164 -5.08 -6.33 -22.59
C PRO A 164 -4.36 -7.47 -21.83
N PRO A 165 -5.08 -8.52 -21.42
CA PRO A 165 -4.45 -9.68 -20.78
C PRO A 165 -3.31 -10.21 -21.67
N CYS A 166 -2.13 -10.33 -21.10
CA CYS A 166 -0.93 -10.87 -21.73
C CYS A 166 -0.22 -11.82 -20.76
N TRP A 167 0.58 -12.73 -21.33
CA TRP A 167 1.37 -13.75 -20.62
C TRP A 167 2.84 -13.41 -20.66
#